data_2cdadde53f05d3caf72f7b5dd7252bb6
#
_entry.id   2cdadde53f05d3caf72f7b5dd7252bb6
#
_cell.length_a   1.000
_cell.length_b   1.000
_cell.length_c   1.000
_cell.angle_alpha   90.00
_cell.angle_beta   90.00
_cell.angle_gamma   90.00
#
_symmetry.space_group_name_H-M   'P 1'
#
loop_
_entity.id
_entity.type
_entity.pdbx_description
1 polymer ?
#
loop_
_entity_poly.entity_id
_entity_poly.type
_entity_poly.pdbx_seq_one_letter_code
_entity_poly.pdbx_strand_id
1 'polypeptide(L)'
;MGHFLIHKDTPGVSIEENWDVLSMRGTGSHDLVLDHVKLAPECFVELASDRAHLTNNGWLLLIPATYLGIAQAARDYAVEFAKTHSPNSITGTISQLPNVQALIGEIDLQLSKARFVLYGVAEAYDDVNRRAHLTTELNVAKHIVTNAAITIVDKAMRIVGAKSLQQTCPLQRYYRDVRAGLHNPPMDEITIQKLAQQALK
;
A
#
# COMPACT_ATOMS: atom_id res chain seq x y z
N MET A 1 -17.61 13.45 20.55
CA MET A 1 -16.30 13.40 19.87
C MET A 1 -16.33 14.45 18.77
N GLY A 2 -15.27 15.25 18.61
CA GLY A 2 -15.21 16.33 17.61
C GLY A 2 -13.85 16.38 16.93
N HIS A 3 -13.79 17.08 15.80
CA HIS A 3 -12.57 17.36 15.08
C HIS A 3 -12.08 18.78 15.45
N PHE A 4 -10.78 18.88 15.71
CA PHE A 4 -10.13 20.12 16.12
C PHE A 4 -8.89 20.38 15.27
N LEU A 5 -8.63 21.63 14.92
CA LEU A 5 -7.35 22.06 14.35
C LEU A 5 -6.46 22.55 15.49
N ILE A 6 -5.30 21.93 15.65
CA ILE A 6 -4.33 22.27 16.70
C ILE A 6 -3.04 22.73 16.01
N HIS A 7 -2.58 23.94 16.34
CA HIS A 7 -1.29 24.41 15.86
C HIS A 7 -0.17 23.65 16.56
N LYS A 8 0.89 23.28 15.83
CA LYS A 8 2.01 22.49 16.35
C LYS A 8 2.71 23.14 17.56
N ASP A 9 2.69 24.47 17.64
CA ASP A 9 3.33 25.25 18.70
C ASP A 9 2.35 25.59 19.86
N THR A 10 1.18 24.94 19.90
CA THR A 10 0.23 25.12 21.02
C THR A 10 0.85 24.54 22.30
N PRO A 11 0.82 25.30 23.44
CA PRO A 11 1.33 24.79 24.71
C PRO A 11 0.70 23.44 25.08
N GLY A 12 1.53 22.48 25.46
CA GLY A 12 1.13 21.11 25.76
C GLY A 12 1.11 20.16 24.56
N VAL A 13 1.41 20.64 23.35
CA VAL A 13 1.62 19.79 22.17
C VAL A 13 3.08 19.43 22.05
N SER A 14 3.38 18.15 21.94
CA SER A 14 4.74 17.65 21.69
C SER A 14 4.70 16.41 20.79
N ILE A 15 5.85 16.08 20.21
CA ILE A 15 6.04 14.86 19.42
C ILE A 15 7.03 13.98 20.16
N GLU A 16 6.66 12.75 20.42
CA GLU A 16 7.54 11.72 20.95
C GLU A 16 8.12 10.94 19.76
N GLU A 17 9.43 11.10 19.51
CA GLU A 17 10.13 10.48 18.38
C GLU A 17 10.37 8.98 18.62
N ASN A 18 9.32 8.18 18.45
CA ASN A 18 9.30 6.74 18.71
C ASN A 18 9.01 5.88 17.47
N TRP A 19 9.05 6.49 16.24
CA TRP A 19 8.81 5.75 15.00
C TRP A 19 10.03 4.93 14.58
N ASP A 20 10.25 3.80 15.27
CA ASP A 20 11.31 2.83 14.98
C ASP A 20 10.71 1.55 14.38
N VAL A 21 10.62 1.50 13.06
CA VAL A 21 9.90 0.48 12.31
C VAL A 21 10.72 -0.11 11.17
N LEU A 22 10.40 -1.33 10.78
CA LEU A 22 11.01 -2.02 9.64
C LEU A 22 10.57 -1.42 8.29
N SER A 23 9.30 -1.05 8.19
CA SER A 23 8.58 -0.71 6.96
C SER A 23 8.07 0.72 7.02
N MET A 24 7.95 1.40 5.87
CA MET A 24 7.42 2.76 5.78
C MET A 24 8.12 3.76 6.72
N ARG A 25 9.41 3.62 6.89
CA ARG A 25 10.23 4.45 7.82
C ARG A 25 10.13 5.94 7.51
N GLY A 26 10.00 6.29 6.24
CA GLY A 26 9.92 7.68 5.77
C GLY A 26 8.61 8.40 6.09
N THR A 27 7.60 7.71 6.65
CA THR A 27 6.35 8.38 7.05
C THR A 27 6.51 9.18 8.34
N GLY A 28 7.52 8.85 9.18
CA GLY A 28 7.77 9.57 10.42
C GLY A 28 6.54 9.67 11.31
N SER A 29 5.79 8.57 11.43
CA SER A 29 4.51 8.54 12.15
C SER A 29 4.73 8.43 13.66
N HIS A 30 5.42 9.40 14.21
CA HIS A 30 5.68 9.55 15.63
C HIS A 30 4.40 9.83 16.43
N ASP A 31 4.43 9.60 17.72
CA ASP A 31 3.31 9.88 18.61
C ASP A 31 3.13 11.39 18.83
N LEU A 32 1.90 11.85 18.68
CA LEU A 32 1.48 13.20 19.07
C LEU A 32 0.98 13.16 20.50
N VAL A 33 1.69 13.84 21.39
CA VAL A 33 1.33 13.96 22.80
C VAL A 33 0.57 15.27 23.03
N LEU A 34 -0.59 15.18 23.67
CA LEU A 34 -1.43 16.30 24.05
C LEU A 34 -1.55 16.33 25.58
N ASP A 35 -0.73 17.17 26.23
CA ASP A 35 -0.74 17.31 27.69
C ASP A 35 -1.47 18.59 28.10
N HIS A 36 -2.67 18.44 28.66
CA HIS A 36 -3.52 19.55 29.14
C HIS A 36 -3.70 20.70 28.12
N VAL A 37 -3.71 20.38 26.83
CA VAL A 37 -3.86 21.36 25.74
C VAL A 37 -5.19 22.07 25.88
N LYS A 38 -5.15 23.39 25.97
CA LYS A 38 -6.33 24.26 25.97
C LYS A 38 -6.52 24.87 24.60
N LEU A 39 -7.69 24.63 24.02
CA LEU A 39 -8.03 25.13 22.69
C LEU A 39 -9.07 26.25 22.80
N ALA A 40 -8.90 27.28 21.98
CA ALA A 40 -9.93 28.27 21.78
C ALA A 40 -11.13 27.68 21.00
N PRO A 41 -12.35 28.19 21.17
CA PRO A 41 -13.54 27.69 20.48
C PRO A 41 -13.38 27.63 18.95
N GLU A 42 -12.59 28.51 18.38
CA GLU A 42 -12.31 28.62 16.94
C GLU A 42 -11.51 27.43 16.39
N CYS A 43 -10.84 26.69 17.26
CA CYS A 43 -10.12 25.44 16.90
C CYS A 43 -11.08 24.28 16.64
N PHE A 44 -12.33 24.36 17.08
CA PHE A 44 -13.35 23.34 16.82
C PHE A 44 -13.82 23.44 15.37
N VAL A 45 -13.79 22.33 14.64
CA VAL A 45 -14.19 22.27 13.24
C VAL A 45 -15.62 21.74 13.11
N GLU A 46 -15.88 20.55 13.68
CA GLU A 46 -17.16 19.86 13.52
C GLU A 46 -17.29 18.70 14.51
N LEU A 47 -18.51 18.21 14.70
CA LEU A 47 -18.75 16.96 15.41
C LEU A 47 -18.42 15.77 14.49
N ALA A 48 -17.83 14.71 15.06
CA ALA A 48 -17.57 13.49 14.33
C ALA A 48 -18.86 12.83 13.78
N SER A 49 -20.01 13.05 14.45
CA SER A 49 -21.33 12.61 13.99
C SER A 49 -21.76 13.25 12.68
N ASP A 50 -21.32 14.48 12.41
CA ASP A 50 -21.76 15.24 11.25
C ASP A 50 -21.15 14.69 9.94
N ARG A 51 -20.04 13.95 10.06
CA ARG A 51 -19.41 13.21 8.95
C ARG A 51 -19.89 11.76 8.80
N ALA A 52 -20.67 11.24 9.73
CA ALA A 52 -21.07 9.83 9.73
C ALA A 52 -21.85 9.41 8.46
N HIS A 53 -22.48 10.35 7.77
CA HIS A 53 -23.18 10.11 6.50
C HIS A 53 -22.35 10.46 5.26
N LEU A 54 -21.16 11.04 5.44
CA LEU A 54 -20.25 11.23 4.34
C LEU A 54 -19.52 9.89 4.12
N THR A 55 -20.08 9.04 3.29
CA THR A 55 -19.45 7.76 2.87
C THR A 55 -18.22 8.01 2.01
N ASN A 56 -17.26 8.78 2.53
CA ASN A 56 -16.02 9.06 1.83
C ASN A 56 -14.98 8.00 2.14
N ASN A 57 -15.15 6.80 1.57
CA ASN A 57 -14.22 5.68 1.68
C ASN A 57 -13.10 5.73 0.62
N GLY A 58 -12.96 6.83 -0.11
CA GLY A 58 -11.98 6.99 -1.21
C GLY A 58 -10.53 6.81 -0.76
N TRP A 59 -10.22 7.03 0.53
CA TRP A 59 -8.91 6.73 1.09
C TRP A 59 -8.52 5.25 0.95
N LEU A 60 -9.50 4.33 0.84
CA LEU A 60 -9.26 2.92 0.57
C LEU A 60 -8.67 2.66 -0.82
N LEU A 61 -8.76 3.60 -1.76
CA LEU A 61 -8.09 3.53 -3.07
C LEU A 61 -6.63 4.01 -3.00
N LEU A 62 -6.31 4.94 -2.09
CA LEU A 62 -4.96 5.49 -1.96
C LEU A 62 -3.97 4.45 -1.43
N ILE A 63 -4.40 3.63 -0.48
CA ILE A 63 -3.58 2.56 0.10
C ILE A 63 -3.10 1.58 -0.99
N PRO A 64 -3.99 0.88 -1.72
CA PRO A 64 -3.55 -0.05 -2.75
C PRO A 64 -2.81 0.62 -3.90
N ALA A 65 -3.13 1.87 -4.25
CA ALA A 65 -2.41 2.63 -5.28
C ALA A 65 -0.92 2.80 -4.91
N THR A 66 -0.62 3.12 -3.64
CA THR A 66 0.76 3.22 -3.15
C THR A 66 1.51 1.90 -3.32
N TYR A 67 0.91 0.78 -2.92
CA TYR A 67 1.55 -0.54 -3.05
C TYR A 67 1.66 -1.01 -4.50
N LEU A 68 0.71 -0.67 -5.35
CA LEU A 68 0.81 -0.91 -6.79
C LEU A 68 2.01 -0.17 -7.40
N GLY A 69 2.27 1.07 -6.97
CA GLY A 69 3.44 1.85 -7.37
C GLY A 69 4.76 1.19 -6.95
N ILE A 70 4.84 0.66 -5.72
CA ILE A 70 6.02 -0.09 -5.26
C ILE A 70 6.21 -1.37 -6.09
N ALA A 71 5.13 -2.10 -6.37
CA ALA A 71 5.18 -3.31 -7.20
C ALA A 71 5.66 -3.01 -8.63
N GLN A 72 5.17 -1.92 -9.22
CA GLN A 72 5.64 -1.47 -10.53
C GLN A 72 7.14 -1.14 -10.54
N ALA A 73 7.60 -0.39 -9.55
CA ALA A 73 9.02 -0.03 -9.43
C ALA A 73 9.91 -1.28 -9.24
N ALA A 74 9.43 -2.27 -8.47
CA ALA A 74 10.15 -3.53 -8.28
C ALA A 74 10.23 -4.33 -9.59
N ARG A 75 9.14 -4.41 -10.34
CA ARG A 75 9.09 -5.04 -11.66
C ARG A 75 10.08 -4.39 -12.62
N ASP A 76 10.05 -3.07 -12.72
CA ASP A 76 10.88 -2.33 -13.68
C ASP A 76 12.36 -2.50 -13.36
N TYR A 77 12.73 -2.44 -12.09
CA TYR A 77 14.10 -2.73 -11.64
C TYR A 77 14.54 -4.16 -12.01
N ALA A 78 13.71 -5.17 -11.74
CA ALA A 78 14.04 -6.56 -12.02
C ALA A 78 14.18 -6.84 -13.51
N VAL A 79 13.35 -6.23 -14.36
CA VAL A 79 13.41 -6.36 -15.83
C VAL A 79 14.68 -5.71 -16.36
N GLU A 80 15.01 -4.50 -15.91
CA GLU A 80 16.23 -3.83 -16.33
C GLU A 80 17.48 -4.60 -15.88
N PHE A 81 17.49 -5.07 -14.65
CA PHE A 81 18.55 -5.95 -14.16
C PHE A 81 18.69 -7.22 -15.02
N ALA A 82 17.58 -7.87 -15.37
CA ALA A 82 17.62 -9.08 -16.18
C ALA A 82 18.18 -8.84 -17.59
N LYS A 83 17.90 -7.68 -18.18
CA LYS A 83 18.42 -7.29 -19.51
C LYS A 83 19.90 -6.95 -19.52
N THR A 84 20.43 -6.50 -18.40
CA THR A 84 21.82 -5.99 -18.33
C THR A 84 22.79 -6.93 -17.61
N HIS A 85 22.27 -7.83 -16.76
CA HIS A 85 23.12 -8.73 -15.97
C HIS A 85 23.52 -9.98 -16.73
N SER A 86 24.85 -10.17 -16.89
CA SER A 86 25.49 -11.32 -17.54
C SER A 86 26.47 -11.97 -16.56
N PRO A 87 26.07 -13.03 -15.83
CA PRO A 87 26.99 -13.76 -14.95
C PRO A 87 27.95 -14.61 -15.75
N ASN A 88 29.16 -14.90 -15.18
CA ASN A 88 30.20 -15.68 -15.86
C ASN A 88 29.79 -17.12 -16.20
N SER A 89 28.69 -17.62 -15.59
CA SER A 89 28.23 -19.01 -15.77
C SER A 89 27.38 -19.24 -17.02
N ILE A 90 26.98 -18.18 -17.73
CA ILE A 90 26.16 -18.29 -18.95
C ILE A 90 26.67 -17.33 -20.03
N THR A 91 26.34 -17.65 -21.27
CA THR A 91 26.54 -16.72 -22.39
C THR A 91 25.32 -15.83 -22.53
N GLY A 92 25.52 -14.50 -22.56
CA GLY A 92 24.43 -13.52 -22.65
C GLY A 92 23.86 -13.11 -21.28
N THR A 93 22.70 -12.48 -21.32
CA THR A 93 22.05 -11.95 -20.10
C THR A 93 21.03 -12.94 -19.52
N ILE A 94 20.75 -12.81 -18.25
CA ILE A 94 19.77 -13.68 -17.56
C ILE A 94 18.35 -13.54 -18.10
N SER A 95 18.04 -12.49 -18.88
CA SER A 95 16.73 -12.32 -19.54
C SER A 95 16.43 -13.44 -20.57
N GLN A 96 17.44 -14.18 -20.99
CA GLN A 96 17.32 -15.32 -21.92
C GLN A 96 16.97 -16.63 -21.20
N LEU A 97 17.06 -16.67 -19.89
CA LEU A 97 16.79 -17.87 -19.11
C LEU A 97 15.27 -18.11 -18.98
N PRO A 98 14.77 -19.32 -19.30
CA PRO A 98 13.32 -19.60 -19.25
C PRO A 98 12.67 -19.37 -17.88
N ASN A 99 13.38 -19.66 -16.79
CA ASN A 99 12.89 -19.41 -15.43
C ASN A 99 12.77 -17.92 -15.11
N VAL A 100 13.67 -17.08 -15.62
CA VAL A 100 13.60 -15.62 -15.47
C VAL A 100 12.43 -15.06 -16.27
N GLN A 101 12.25 -15.55 -17.51
CA GLN A 101 11.12 -15.18 -18.36
C GLN A 101 9.79 -15.56 -17.73
N ALA A 102 9.70 -16.75 -17.14
CA ALA A 102 8.51 -17.18 -16.41
C ALA A 102 8.19 -16.25 -15.23
N LEU A 103 9.18 -15.91 -14.40
CA LEU A 103 9.00 -14.98 -13.27
C LEU A 103 8.54 -13.59 -13.72
N ILE A 104 9.11 -13.05 -14.81
CA ILE A 104 8.69 -11.76 -15.38
C ILE A 104 7.23 -11.84 -15.87
N GLY A 105 6.88 -12.92 -16.59
CA GLY A 105 5.51 -13.13 -17.05
C GLY A 105 4.51 -13.22 -15.91
N GLU A 106 4.85 -13.91 -14.82
CA GLU A 106 4.02 -14.00 -13.61
C GLU A 106 3.88 -12.64 -12.89
N ILE A 107 4.94 -11.84 -12.84
CA ILE A 107 4.90 -10.47 -12.31
C ILE A 107 3.93 -9.63 -13.14
N ASP A 108 4.05 -9.62 -14.45
CA ASP A 108 3.22 -8.81 -15.33
C ASP A 108 1.75 -9.26 -15.30
N LEU A 109 1.49 -10.56 -15.13
CA LEU A 109 0.14 -11.08 -14.92
C LEU A 109 -0.48 -10.55 -13.62
N GLN A 110 0.28 -10.57 -12.51
CA GLN A 110 -0.20 -10.06 -11.22
C GLN A 110 -0.40 -8.54 -11.26
N LEU A 111 0.49 -7.79 -11.89
CA LEU A 111 0.34 -6.33 -12.10
C LEU A 111 -0.90 -6.00 -12.91
N SER A 112 -1.13 -6.73 -14.00
CA SER A 112 -2.32 -6.51 -14.85
C SER A 112 -3.60 -6.75 -14.07
N LYS A 113 -3.70 -7.87 -13.33
CA LYS A 113 -4.86 -8.16 -12.47
C LYS A 113 -5.08 -7.06 -11.44
N ALA A 114 -4.02 -6.64 -10.73
CA ALA A 114 -4.10 -5.61 -9.71
C ALA A 114 -4.57 -4.26 -10.27
N ARG A 115 -4.09 -3.89 -11.47
CA ARG A 115 -4.51 -2.66 -12.17
C ARG A 115 -5.97 -2.72 -12.60
N PHE A 116 -6.40 -3.80 -13.23
CA PHE A 116 -7.80 -3.94 -13.65
C PHE A 116 -8.76 -3.84 -12.47
N VAL A 117 -8.42 -4.48 -11.35
CA VAL A 117 -9.26 -4.40 -10.15
C VAL A 117 -9.25 -2.99 -9.57
N LEU A 118 -8.07 -2.38 -9.35
CA LEU A 118 -7.98 -1.06 -8.73
C LEU A 118 -8.65 0.01 -9.58
N TYR A 119 -8.35 0.06 -10.88
CA TYR A 119 -8.88 1.10 -11.76
C TYR A 119 -10.36 0.90 -12.04
N GLY A 120 -10.84 -0.34 -12.17
CA GLY A 120 -12.27 -0.61 -12.31
C GLY A 120 -13.08 -0.18 -11.08
N VAL A 121 -12.55 -0.37 -9.87
CA VAL A 121 -13.20 0.13 -8.64
C VAL A 121 -13.09 1.65 -8.54
N ALA A 122 -11.95 2.25 -8.93
CA ALA A 122 -11.79 3.69 -8.94
C ALA A 122 -12.76 4.38 -9.92
N GLU A 123 -12.89 3.87 -11.12
CA GLU A 123 -13.87 4.34 -12.11
C GLU A 123 -15.32 4.23 -11.60
N ALA A 124 -15.64 3.10 -10.95
CA ALA A 124 -16.95 2.95 -10.32
C ALA A 124 -17.17 3.93 -9.16
N TYR A 125 -16.10 4.29 -8.43
CA TYR A 125 -16.16 5.24 -7.33
C TYR A 125 -16.38 6.69 -7.79
N ASP A 126 -15.97 7.05 -8.98
CA ASP A 126 -16.21 8.38 -9.57
C ASP A 126 -17.69 8.61 -9.88
N ASP A 127 -18.46 7.54 -10.09
CA ASP A 127 -19.92 7.62 -10.20
C ASP A 127 -20.57 7.83 -8.82
N VAL A 128 -21.16 9.01 -8.62
CA VAL A 128 -21.79 9.42 -7.36
C VAL A 128 -22.89 8.46 -6.91
N ASN A 129 -23.66 7.89 -7.86
CA ASN A 129 -24.76 6.97 -7.54
C ASN A 129 -24.26 5.59 -7.10
N ARG A 130 -23.08 5.17 -7.58
CA ARG A 130 -22.48 3.87 -7.22
C ARG A 130 -21.64 3.93 -5.96
N ARG A 131 -21.00 5.08 -5.69
CA ARG A 131 -20.03 5.28 -4.61
C ARG A 131 -20.50 4.77 -3.25
N ALA A 132 -21.76 5.03 -2.89
CA ALA A 132 -22.33 4.65 -1.59
C ALA A 132 -22.41 3.12 -1.39
N HIS A 133 -22.33 2.34 -2.46
CA HIS A 133 -22.51 0.89 -2.45
C HIS A 133 -21.21 0.10 -2.65
N LEU A 134 -20.05 0.77 -2.80
CA LEU A 134 -18.77 0.15 -3.16
C LEU A 134 -17.91 -0.29 -1.98
N THR A 135 -18.43 -0.34 -0.76
CA THR A 135 -17.62 -0.67 0.43
C THR A 135 -16.94 -2.04 0.32
N THR A 136 -17.63 -3.02 -0.23
CA THR A 136 -17.08 -4.37 -0.42
C THR A 136 -16.00 -4.38 -1.49
N GLU A 137 -16.27 -3.76 -2.63
CA GLU A 137 -15.35 -3.70 -3.77
C GLU A 137 -14.07 -2.94 -3.42
N LEU A 138 -14.16 -1.87 -2.63
CA LEU A 138 -13.01 -1.13 -2.11
C LEU A 138 -12.13 -2.03 -1.22
N ASN A 139 -12.74 -2.81 -0.32
CA ASN A 139 -12.03 -3.75 0.53
C ASN A 139 -11.35 -4.86 -0.29
N VAL A 140 -12.06 -5.40 -1.29
CA VAL A 140 -11.54 -6.43 -2.21
C VAL A 140 -10.38 -5.89 -3.02
N ALA A 141 -10.48 -4.66 -3.55
CA ALA A 141 -9.41 -4.01 -4.30
C ALA A 141 -8.16 -3.84 -3.43
N LYS A 142 -8.32 -3.34 -2.19
CA LYS A 142 -7.20 -3.23 -1.23
C LYS A 142 -6.54 -4.59 -1.01
N HIS A 143 -7.32 -5.63 -0.70
CA HIS A 143 -6.82 -6.97 -0.45
C HIS A 143 -6.02 -7.52 -1.65
N ILE A 144 -6.62 -7.50 -2.84
CA ILE A 144 -6.00 -8.05 -4.05
C ILE A 144 -4.70 -7.32 -4.38
N VAL A 145 -4.71 -5.99 -4.37
CA VAL A 145 -3.56 -5.19 -4.82
C VAL A 145 -2.41 -5.27 -3.83
N THR A 146 -2.66 -5.20 -2.51
CA THR A 146 -1.60 -5.30 -1.52
C THR A 146 -0.93 -6.66 -1.52
N ASN A 147 -1.72 -7.75 -1.64
CA ASN A 147 -1.17 -9.11 -1.72
C ASN A 147 -0.42 -9.37 -3.04
N ALA A 148 -0.93 -8.83 -4.15
CA ALA A 148 -0.22 -8.87 -5.43
C ALA A 148 1.14 -8.15 -5.35
N ALA A 149 1.19 -6.98 -4.71
CA ALA A 149 2.42 -6.21 -4.56
C ALA A 149 3.49 -6.99 -3.78
N ILE A 150 3.12 -7.68 -2.70
CA ILE A 150 4.03 -8.54 -1.94
C ILE A 150 4.59 -9.66 -2.83
N THR A 151 3.71 -10.33 -3.58
CA THR A 151 4.10 -11.42 -4.49
C THR A 151 5.03 -10.93 -5.59
N ILE A 152 4.76 -9.76 -6.16
CA ILE A 152 5.56 -9.15 -7.23
C ILE A 152 6.96 -8.81 -6.73
N VAL A 153 7.07 -8.16 -5.58
CA VAL A 153 8.37 -7.80 -5.01
C VAL A 153 9.19 -9.04 -4.67
N ASP A 154 8.57 -10.08 -4.11
CA ASP A 154 9.24 -11.35 -3.83
C ASP A 154 9.82 -11.99 -5.10
N LYS A 155 9.05 -12.04 -6.19
CA LYS A 155 9.49 -12.55 -7.49
C LYS A 155 10.59 -11.68 -8.11
N ALA A 156 10.49 -10.36 -8.00
CA ALA A 156 11.52 -9.44 -8.46
C ALA A 156 12.86 -9.68 -7.74
N MET A 157 12.83 -9.93 -6.43
CA MET A 157 14.03 -10.27 -5.66
C MET A 157 14.63 -11.61 -6.10
N ARG A 158 13.81 -12.60 -6.46
CA ARG A 158 14.30 -13.90 -7.00
C ARG A 158 15.01 -13.73 -8.34
N ILE A 159 14.53 -12.84 -9.22
CA ILE A 159 15.22 -12.53 -10.49
C ILE A 159 16.58 -11.91 -10.23
N VAL A 160 16.68 -10.95 -9.30
CA VAL A 160 17.93 -10.24 -8.99
C VAL A 160 18.89 -11.09 -8.13
N GLY A 161 18.36 -12.07 -7.41
CA GLY A 161 19.13 -12.96 -6.55
C GLY A 161 19.73 -12.23 -5.34
N ALA A 162 20.89 -12.71 -4.86
CA ALA A 162 21.53 -12.20 -3.64
C ALA A 162 21.80 -10.67 -3.65
N LYS A 163 21.99 -10.06 -4.82
CA LYS A 163 22.15 -8.60 -4.94
C LYS A 163 20.93 -7.83 -4.43
N SER A 164 19.74 -8.42 -4.48
CA SER A 164 18.51 -7.79 -3.97
C SER A 164 18.54 -7.49 -2.47
N LEU A 165 19.42 -8.17 -1.72
CA LEU A 165 19.58 -8.00 -0.27
C LEU A 165 20.56 -6.89 0.12
N GLN A 166 21.30 -6.34 -0.84
CA GLN A 166 22.24 -5.25 -0.57
C GLN A 166 21.49 -3.97 -0.18
N GLN A 167 22.02 -3.23 0.79
CA GLN A 167 21.42 -1.96 1.23
C GLN A 167 21.30 -0.91 0.10
N THR A 168 22.20 -0.97 -0.89
CA THR A 168 22.17 -0.10 -2.08
C THR A 168 21.13 -0.53 -3.12
N CYS A 169 20.60 -1.76 -3.03
CA CYS A 169 19.55 -2.23 -3.94
C CYS A 169 18.17 -1.74 -3.46
N PRO A 170 17.36 -1.09 -4.32
CA PRO A 170 16.07 -0.59 -3.92
C PRO A 170 15.07 -1.70 -3.54
N LEU A 171 15.25 -2.92 -4.07
CA LEU A 171 14.33 -4.04 -3.81
C LEU A 171 14.24 -4.40 -2.31
N GLN A 172 15.33 -4.30 -1.55
CA GLN A 172 15.29 -4.57 -0.11
C GLN A 172 14.38 -3.58 0.63
N ARG A 173 14.33 -2.31 0.18
CA ARG A 173 13.40 -1.31 0.73
C ARG A 173 11.97 -1.62 0.30
N TYR A 174 11.73 -1.88 -0.99
CA TYR A 174 10.41 -2.27 -1.50
C TYR A 174 9.86 -3.50 -0.78
N TYR A 175 10.72 -4.50 -0.54
CA TYR A 175 10.36 -5.71 0.20
C TYR A 175 9.88 -5.41 1.63
N ARG A 176 10.55 -4.51 2.34
CA ARG A 176 10.13 -4.09 3.68
C ARG A 176 8.83 -3.30 3.61
N ASP A 177 8.76 -2.33 2.71
CA ASP A 177 7.66 -1.38 2.65
C ASP A 177 6.32 -2.03 2.24
N VAL A 178 6.31 -3.01 1.33
CA VAL A 178 5.06 -3.70 0.96
C VAL A 178 4.43 -4.47 2.12
N ARG A 179 5.19 -4.80 3.17
CA ARG A 179 4.67 -5.54 4.33
C ARG A 179 3.67 -4.71 5.15
N ALA A 180 3.79 -3.40 5.17
CA ALA A 180 2.82 -2.53 5.84
C ALA A 180 1.40 -2.68 5.26
N GLY A 181 1.27 -3.06 3.99
CA GLY A 181 -0.01 -3.30 3.34
C GLY A 181 -0.89 -4.35 4.01
N LEU A 182 -0.29 -5.31 4.70
CA LEU A 182 -1.02 -6.34 5.47
C LEU A 182 -1.71 -5.75 6.71
N HIS A 183 -1.14 -4.69 7.27
CA HIS A 183 -1.58 -4.08 8.53
C HIS A 183 -2.42 -2.81 8.32
N ASN A 184 -2.48 -2.28 7.10
CA ASN A 184 -3.39 -1.17 6.80
C ASN A 184 -4.85 -1.66 6.80
N PRO A 185 -5.78 -0.94 7.46
CA PRO A 185 -7.19 -1.34 7.49
C PRO A 185 -7.86 -1.16 6.10
N PRO A 186 -8.86 -2.02 5.78
CA PRO A 186 -9.20 -3.22 6.51
C PRO A 186 -8.13 -4.31 6.32
N MET A 187 -7.82 -5.03 7.39
CA MET A 187 -6.96 -6.20 7.32
C MET A 187 -7.64 -7.32 6.51
N ASP A 188 -6.83 -8.24 6.00
CA ASP A 188 -7.31 -9.28 5.07
C ASP A 188 -8.44 -10.13 5.66
N GLU A 189 -8.32 -10.51 6.94
CA GLU A 189 -9.33 -11.33 7.65
C GLU A 189 -10.68 -10.61 7.73
N ILE A 190 -10.68 -9.29 7.94
CA ILE A 190 -11.90 -8.49 8.00
C ILE A 190 -12.60 -8.47 6.63
N THR A 191 -11.84 -8.37 5.56
CA THR A 191 -12.37 -8.39 4.19
C THR A 191 -13.00 -9.75 3.89
N ILE A 192 -12.29 -10.85 4.18
CA ILE A 192 -12.76 -12.24 3.96
C ILE A 192 -14.01 -12.50 4.80
N GLN A 193 -14.02 -12.11 6.08
CA GLN A 193 -15.17 -12.30 6.97
C GLN A 193 -16.42 -11.55 6.46
N LYS A 194 -16.26 -10.31 5.98
CA LYS A 194 -17.38 -9.54 5.39
C LYS A 194 -17.97 -10.20 4.16
N LEU A 195 -17.12 -10.72 3.27
CA LEU A 195 -17.57 -11.47 2.10
C LEU A 195 -18.35 -12.73 2.49
N ALA A 196 -17.85 -13.49 3.47
CA ALA A 196 -18.56 -14.68 3.98
C ALA A 196 -19.91 -14.31 4.58
N GLN A 197 -19.99 -13.25 5.39
CA GLN A 197 -21.25 -12.77 5.98
C GLN A 197 -22.27 -12.31 4.93
N GLN A 198 -21.80 -11.75 3.80
CA GLN A 198 -22.70 -11.38 2.69
C GLN A 198 -23.24 -12.61 1.95
N ALA A 199 -22.40 -13.62 1.74
CA ALA A 199 -22.78 -14.84 1.04
C ALA A 199 -23.73 -15.74 1.88
N LEU A 200 -23.75 -15.60 3.20
CA LEU A 200 -24.57 -16.39 4.13
C LEU A 200 -25.90 -15.70 4.49
N LYS A 201 -26.18 -14.53 3.98
CA LYS A 201 -27.47 -13.83 4.12
C LYS A 201 -28.47 -14.28 3.07
#